data_13ad09139b36aeff201c642530173f00
#
_entry.id   13ad09139b36aeff201c642530173f00
#
_cell.length_a   1.000
_cell.length_b   1.000
_cell.length_c   1.000
_cell.angle_alpha   90.00
_cell.angle_beta   90.00
_cell.angle_gamma   90.00
#
_symmetry.space_group_name_H-M   'P 1'
#
loop_
_entity.id
_entity.type
_entity.pdbx_description
1 polymer ?
#
loop_
_entity_poly.entity_id
_entity_poly.type
_entity_poly.pdbx_seq_one_letter_code
_entity_poly.pdbx_strand_id
1 'polypeptide(L)'
;MLFAELCYRIFEESTLCYHVQDCVDADMENPYEYKSIEYYLFLKNWVDAVQWHLEDVIRDPDIEPVKALEIKRRIDRLNQRRTDLVELLDGYFWDKYKNVRILSCATVNTESPAWAIDRLSILCLKIYHMEQ
;
A
#
# COMPACT_ATOMS: atom_id res chain seq x y z
N MET A 1 -1.81 -21.32 4.73
CA MET A 1 -2.19 -20.12 3.96
C MET A 1 -0.98 -19.60 3.19
N LEU A 2 -1.14 -19.37 1.90
CA LEU A 2 -0.09 -18.77 1.09
C LEU A 2 0.12 -17.30 1.49
N PHE A 3 1.36 -16.82 1.35
CA PHE A 3 1.66 -15.43 1.72
C PHE A 3 0.85 -14.42 0.90
N ALA A 4 0.63 -14.67 -0.39
CA ALA A 4 -0.19 -13.82 -1.23
C ALA A 4 -1.64 -13.74 -0.74
N GLU A 5 -2.20 -14.84 -0.26
CA GLU A 5 -3.54 -14.86 0.33
C GLU A 5 -3.60 -14.05 1.62
N LEU A 6 -2.57 -14.12 2.45
CA LEU A 6 -2.46 -13.31 3.66
C LEU A 6 -2.41 -11.82 3.31
N CYS A 7 -1.60 -11.44 2.34
CA CYS A 7 -1.52 -10.06 1.87
C CYS A 7 -2.88 -9.55 1.38
N TYR A 8 -3.54 -10.31 0.52
CA TYR A 8 -4.84 -9.90 -0.01
C TYR A 8 -5.88 -9.71 1.11
N ARG A 9 -5.92 -10.64 2.05
CA ARG A 9 -6.85 -10.56 3.18
C ARG A 9 -6.61 -9.32 4.04
N ILE A 10 -5.34 -9.01 4.32
CA ILE A 10 -4.99 -7.82 5.12
C ILE A 10 -5.30 -6.55 4.35
N PHE A 11 -5.03 -6.52 3.04
CA PHE A 11 -5.35 -5.36 2.22
C PHE A 11 -6.86 -5.13 2.12
N GLU A 12 -7.65 -6.19 1.98
CA GLU A 12 -9.10 -6.08 2.01
C GLU A 12 -9.59 -5.54 3.35
N GLU A 13 -9.06 -6.08 4.46
CA GLU A 13 -9.38 -5.62 5.81
C GLU A 13 -9.06 -4.13 5.98
N SER A 14 -7.86 -3.70 5.58
CA SER A 14 -7.44 -2.30 5.66
C SER A 14 -8.34 -1.40 4.80
N THR A 15 -8.65 -1.82 3.59
CA THR A 15 -9.54 -1.08 2.69
C THR A 15 -10.92 -0.87 3.31
N LEU A 16 -11.50 -1.90 3.88
CA LEU A 16 -12.80 -1.83 4.55
C LEU A 16 -12.73 -0.94 5.79
N CYS A 17 -11.69 -1.07 6.60
CA CYS A 17 -11.49 -0.23 7.78
C CYS A 17 -11.36 1.24 7.42
N TYR A 18 -10.59 1.56 6.39
CA TYR A 18 -10.46 2.93 5.92
C TYR A 18 -11.83 3.54 5.57
N HIS A 19 -12.66 2.79 4.83
CA HIS A 19 -13.93 3.29 4.33
C HIS A 19 -15.05 3.36 5.38
N VAL A 20 -14.82 2.90 6.61
CA VAL A 20 -15.75 3.13 7.71
C VAL A 20 -15.91 4.63 7.98
N GLN A 21 -14.81 5.37 8.07
CA GLN A 21 -14.82 6.82 8.21
C GLN A 21 -14.74 7.55 6.87
N ASP A 22 -14.11 6.93 5.89
CA ASP A 22 -13.92 7.46 4.53
C ASP A 22 -13.35 8.88 4.56
N CYS A 23 -12.30 9.09 5.33
CA CYS A 23 -11.68 10.38 5.53
C CYS A 23 -10.15 10.26 5.48
N VAL A 24 -9.52 11.08 4.64
CA VAL A 24 -8.05 11.08 4.47
C VAL A 24 -7.31 11.49 5.74
N ASP A 25 -7.97 12.16 6.68
CA ASP A 25 -7.40 12.61 7.95
C ASP A 25 -7.78 11.69 9.11
N ALA A 26 -8.46 10.57 8.85
CA ALA A 26 -8.81 9.61 9.88
C ALA A 26 -7.56 8.95 10.48
N ASP A 27 -7.58 8.75 11.78
CA ASP A 27 -6.52 8.01 12.46
C ASP A 27 -6.64 6.52 12.16
N MET A 28 -5.50 5.93 11.76
CA MET A 28 -5.44 4.49 11.50
C MET A 28 -5.38 3.71 12.81
N GLU A 29 -6.32 2.79 12.99
CA GLU A 29 -6.28 1.79 14.04
C GLU A 29 -5.81 0.47 13.47
N ASN A 30 -4.50 0.22 13.55
CA ASN A 30 -3.90 -1.00 13.02
C ASN A 30 -4.07 -2.14 14.03
N PRO A 31 -4.79 -3.22 13.68
CA PRO A 31 -5.06 -4.31 14.62
C PRO A 31 -3.87 -5.23 14.88
N TYR A 32 -2.78 -5.07 14.13
CA TYR A 32 -1.64 -5.97 14.18
C TYR A 32 -0.54 -5.42 15.09
N GLU A 33 0.28 -6.33 15.61
CA GLU A 33 1.40 -5.97 16.46
C GLU A 33 2.38 -5.05 15.73
N TYR A 34 2.79 -3.98 16.41
CA TYR A 34 3.72 -2.99 15.84
C TYR A 34 5.00 -3.66 15.34
N LYS A 35 5.42 -3.29 14.15
CA LYS A 35 6.58 -3.82 13.40
C LYS A 35 6.45 -5.27 12.92
N SER A 36 5.29 -5.92 13.06
CA SER A 36 5.06 -7.20 12.41
C SER A 36 4.88 -7.01 10.89
N ILE A 37 5.06 -8.07 10.12
CA ILE A 37 4.80 -8.01 8.67
C ILE A 37 3.34 -7.66 8.40
N GLU A 38 2.42 -8.19 9.18
CA GLU A 38 0.99 -7.90 9.07
C GLU A 38 0.70 -6.42 9.34
N TYR A 39 1.38 -5.83 10.32
CA TYR A 39 1.28 -4.39 10.60
C TYR A 39 1.67 -3.55 9.38
N TYR A 40 2.80 -3.88 8.75
CA TYR A 40 3.28 -3.12 7.60
C TYR A 40 2.41 -3.32 6.36
N LEU A 41 1.84 -4.51 6.16
CA LEU A 41 0.89 -4.74 5.07
C LEU A 41 -0.38 -3.91 5.25
N PHE A 42 -0.92 -3.89 6.45
CA PHE A 42 -2.10 -3.07 6.77
C PHE A 42 -1.80 -1.57 6.54
N LEU A 43 -0.68 -1.09 7.07
CA LEU A 43 -0.25 0.29 6.89
C LEU A 43 -0.06 0.64 5.41
N LYS A 44 0.56 -0.26 4.64
CA LYS A 44 0.80 -0.05 3.20
C LYS A 44 -0.50 0.22 2.45
N ASN A 45 -1.51 -0.61 2.66
CA ASN A 45 -2.81 -0.43 2.03
C ASN A 45 -3.51 0.85 2.51
N TRP A 46 -3.40 1.17 3.80
CA TRP A 46 -3.96 2.41 4.35
C TRP A 46 -3.36 3.65 3.67
N VAL A 47 -2.05 3.68 3.50
CA VAL A 47 -1.35 4.78 2.80
C VAL A 47 -1.84 4.86 1.35
N ASP A 48 -1.99 3.73 0.67
CA ASP A 48 -2.50 3.68 -0.70
C ASP A 48 -3.94 4.20 -0.77
N ALA A 49 -4.79 3.85 0.20
CA ALA A 49 -6.18 4.32 0.25
C ALA A 49 -6.24 5.85 0.42
N VAL A 50 -5.45 6.41 1.32
CA VAL A 50 -5.38 7.87 1.51
C VAL A 50 -4.94 8.55 0.22
N GLN A 51 -3.89 8.04 -0.41
CA GLN A 51 -3.39 8.61 -1.66
C GLN A 51 -4.44 8.50 -2.78
N TRP A 52 -5.15 7.38 -2.88
CA TRP A 52 -6.22 7.21 -3.85
C TRP A 52 -7.25 8.34 -3.75
N HIS A 53 -7.72 8.62 -2.54
CA HIS A 53 -8.73 9.66 -2.33
C HIS A 53 -8.19 11.08 -2.55
N LEU A 54 -6.93 11.34 -2.19
CA LEU A 54 -6.30 12.63 -2.49
C LEU A 54 -6.14 12.86 -4.00
N GLU A 55 -5.82 11.80 -4.76
CA GLU A 55 -5.76 11.89 -6.21
C GLU A 55 -7.13 12.24 -6.82
N ASP A 56 -8.21 11.72 -6.25
CA ASP A 56 -9.56 12.08 -6.68
C ASP A 56 -9.87 13.56 -6.38
N VAL A 57 -9.49 14.04 -5.20
CA VAL A 57 -9.73 15.44 -4.83
C VAL A 57 -9.00 16.41 -5.75
N ILE A 58 -7.73 16.12 -6.11
CA ILE A 58 -6.93 17.02 -6.96
C ILE A 58 -7.44 17.08 -8.41
N ARG A 59 -8.25 16.11 -8.82
CA ARG A 59 -8.84 16.10 -10.17
C ARG A 59 -10.02 17.04 -10.34
N ASP A 60 -10.54 17.61 -9.26
CA ASP A 60 -11.63 18.59 -9.32
C ASP A 60 -11.16 19.83 -10.11
N PRO A 61 -11.78 20.15 -11.27
CA PRO A 61 -11.35 21.27 -12.08
C PRO A 61 -11.60 22.62 -11.40
N ASP A 62 -12.47 22.66 -10.41
CA ASP A 62 -12.82 23.89 -9.66
C ASP A 62 -12.06 24.00 -8.34
N ILE A 63 -11.06 23.16 -8.09
CA ILE A 63 -10.28 23.18 -6.86
C ILE A 63 -9.54 24.52 -6.70
N GLU A 64 -9.55 25.05 -5.49
CA GLU A 64 -8.84 26.28 -5.16
C GLU A 64 -7.31 26.03 -5.28
N PRO A 65 -6.53 26.91 -5.96
CA PRO A 65 -5.12 26.64 -6.27
C PRO A 65 -4.22 26.36 -5.06
N VAL A 66 -4.42 27.10 -3.95
CA VAL A 66 -3.62 26.87 -2.73
C VAL A 66 -3.91 25.48 -2.14
N LYS A 67 -5.18 25.11 -2.11
CA LYS A 67 -5.58 23.77 -1.67
C LYS A 67 -5.01 22.68 -2.57
N ALA A 68 -5.03 22.89 -3.89
CA ALA A 68 -4.45 21.95 -4.85
C ALA A 68 -2.96 21.74 -4.60
N LEU A 69 -2.21 22.82 -4.32
CA LEU A 69 -0.78 22.71 -4.02
C LEU A 69 -0.53 21.95 -2.71
N GLU A 70 -1.32 22.19 -1.68
CA GLU A 70 -1.21 21.47 -0.41
C GLU A 70 -1.46 19.96 -0.61
N ILE A 71 -2.49 19.62 -1.37
CA ILE A 71 -2.81 18.21 -1.68
C ILE A 71 -1.69 17.59 -2.50
N LYS A 72 -1.16 18.28 -3.51
CA LYS A 72 -0.05 17.77 -4.32
C LYS A 72 1.18 17.45 -3.47
N ARG A 73 1.53 18.34 -2.55
CA ARG A 73 2.66 18.10 -1.63
C ARG A 73 2.38 16.93 -0.69
N ARG A 74 1.15 16.77 -0.25
CA ARG A 74 0.76 15.61 0.57
C ARG A 74 0.85 14.31 -0.22
N ILE A 75 0.42 14.31 -1.48
CA ILE A 75 0.56 13.15 -2.38
C ILE A 75 2.04 12.80 -2.55
N ASP A 76 2.91 13.78 -2.75
CA ASP A 76 4.35 13.54 -2.90
C ASP A 76 4.96 12.91 -1.64
N ARG A 77 4.54 13.35 -0.44
CA ARG A 77 4.98 12.73 0.81
C ARG A 77 4.47 11.30 0.95
N LEU A 78 3.24 11.03 0.53
CA LEU A 78 2.69 9.66 0.54
C LEU A 78 3.38 8.75 -0.46
N ASN A 79 3.74 9.25 -1.63
CA ASN A 79 4.55 8.51 -2.59
C ASN A 79 5.91 8.09 -1.99
N GLN A 80 6.56 9.00 -1.27
CA GLN A 80 7.81 8.68 -0.58
C GLN A 80 7.57 7.61 0.49
N ARG A 81 6.54 7.77 1.30
CA ARG A 81 6.19 6.79 2.35
C ARG A 81 5.87 5.42 1.74
N ARG A 82 5.16 5.39 0.63
CA ARG A 82 4.87 4.16 -0.11
C ARG A 82 6.15 3.47 -0.55
N THR A 83 7.10 4.22 -1.12
CA THR A 83 8.40 3.71 -1.53
C THR A 83 9.17 3.17 -0.34
N ASP A 84 9.18 3.89 0.78
CA ASP A 84 9.85 3.44 2.01
C ASP A 84 9.26 2.11 2.52
N LEU A 85 7.94 1.95 2.44
CA LEU A 85 7.27 0.71 2.83
C LEU A 85 7.61 -0.44 1.88
N VAL A 86 7.71 -0.18 0.56
CA VAL A 86 8.15 -1.19 -0.41
C VAL A 86 9.58 -1.64 -0.09
N GLU A 87 10.48 -0.71 0.20
CA GLU A 87 11.85 -1.05 0.59
C GLU A 87 11.90 -1.88 1.88
N LEU A 88 11.04 -1.55 2.84
CA LEU A 88 10.94 -2.32 4.07
C LEU A 88 10.46 -3.74 3.81
N LEU A 89 9.48 -3.92 2.93
CA LEU A 89 8.99 -5.24 2.52
C LEU A 89 10.07 -6.01 1.76
N ASP A 90 10.84 -5.35 0.90
CA ASP A 90 12.00 -5.96 0.24
C ASP A 90 13.01 -6.48 1.28
N GLY A 91 13.29 -5.70 2.32
CA GLY A 91 14.14 -6.11 3.42
C GLY A 91 13.61 -7.37 4.13
N TYR A 92 12.32 -7.45 4.34
CA TYR A 92 11.67 -8.63 4.91
C TYR A 92 11.92 -9.87 4.05
N PHE A 93 11.74 -9.78 2.74
CA PHE A 93 11.99 -10.90 1.83
C PHE A 93 13.47 -11.24 1.74
N TRP A 94 14.35 -10.25 1.72
CA TRP A 94 15.79 -10.48 1.75
C TRP A 94 16.19 -11.29 2.98
N ASP A 95 15.73 -10.89 4.18
CA ASP A 95 16.05 -11.58 5.43
C ASP A 95 15.50 -13.00 5.45
N LYS A 96 14.30 -13.20 4.89
CA LYS A 96 13.64 -14.50 4.87
C LYS A 96 14.32 -15.49 3.92
N TYR A 97 14.83 -15.02 2.77
CA TYR A 97 15.33 -15.87 1.69
C TYR A 97 16.81 -15.71 1.38
N LYS A 98 17.58 -14.91 2.12
CA LYS A 98 19.01 -14.64 1.84
C LYS A 98 19.87 -15.90 1.83
N ASN A 99 19.49 -16.94 2.55
CA ASN A 99 20.22 -18.19 2.65
C ASN A 99 19.67 -19.28 1.72
N VAL A 100 18.70 -18.96 0.88
CA VAL A 100 18.13 -19.91 -0.07
C VAL A 100 19.09 -20.05 -1.25
N ARG A 101 19.35 -21.32 -1.63
CA ARG A 101 20.20 -21.61 -2.78
C ARG A 101 19.47 -21.29 -4.09
N ILE A 102 20.11 -20.51 -4.94
CA ILE A 102 19.60 -20.18 -6.27
C ILE A 102 19.79 -21.39 -7.19
N LEU A 103 18.70 -21.85 -7.80
CA LEU A 103 18.75 -22.94 -8.78
C LEU A 103 19.40 -22.46 -10.08
N SER A 104 20.12 -23.35 -10.77
CA SER A 104 20.79 -23.01 -12.04
C SER A 104 19.82 -22.61 -13.15
N CYS A 105 18.56 -23.08 -13.08
CA CYS A 105 17.50 -22.73 -14.03
C CYS A 105 16.73 -21.44 -13.63
N ALA A 106 17.09 -20.80 -12.52
CA ALA A 106 16.41 -19.61 -12.07
C ALA A 106 16.61 -18.45 -13.05
N THR A 107 15.56 -17.69 -13.29
CA THR A 107 15.59 -16.48 -14.12
C THR A 107 15.62 -15.24 -13.25
N VAL A 108 16.11 -14.13 -13.83
CA VAL A 108 16.09 -12.82 -13.16
C VAL A 108 14.78 -12.12 -13.51
N ASN A 109 14.04 -11.74 -12.47
CA ASN A 109 12.82 -10.94 -12.65
C ASN A 109 13.19 -9.47 -12.46
N THR A 110 12.58 -8.59 -13.27
CA THR A 110 12.79 -7.14 -13.17
C THR A 110 11.99 -6.49 -12.05
N GLU A 111 11.05 -7.21 -11.45
CA GLU A 111 10.20 -6.73 -10.37
C GLU A 111 10.46 -7.54 -9.10
N SER A 112 10.66 -6.84 -7.96
CA SER A 112 10.79 -7.51 -6.67
C SER A 112 9.43 -8.01 -6.16
N PRO A 113 9.42 -8.99 -5.23
CA PRO A 113 8.17 -9.42 -4.59
C PRO A 113 7.43 -8.25 -3.93
N ALA A 114 8.13 -7.31 -3.33
CA ALA A 114 7.50 -6.16 -2.67
C ALA A 114 6.77 -5.26 -3.66
N TRP A 115 7.29 -5.05 -4.87
CA TRP A 115 6.58 -4.30 -5.90
C TRP A 115 5.32 -5.03 -6.40
N ALA A 116 5.35 -6.36 -6.46
CA ALA A 116 4.15 -7.16 -6.76
C ALA A 116 3.09 -7.00 -5.66
N ILE A 117 3.52 -6.97 -4.40
CA ILE A 117 2.64 -6.72 -3.26
C ILE A 117 2.05 -5.31 -3.31
N ASP A 118 2.86 -4.31 -3.68
CA ASP A 118 2.37 -2.94 -3.90
C ASP A 118 1.23 -2.92 -4.92
N ARG A 119 1.39 -3.59 -6.04
CA ARG A 119 0.33 -3.68 -7.05
C ARG A 119 -0.90 -4.43 -6.56
N LEU A 120 -0.73 -5.45 -5.73
CA LEU A 120 -1.85 -6.18 -5.14
C LEU A 120 -2.69 -5.27 -4.24
N SER A 121 -2.04 -4.42 -3.44
CA SER A 121 -2.74 -3.44 -2.60
C SER A 121 -3.58 -2.47 -3.44
N ILE A 122 -3.01 -1.95 -4.53
CA ILE A 122 -3.73 -1.06 -5.44
C ILE A 122 -4.88 -1.79 -6.13
N LEU A 123 -4.67 -3.04 -6.54
CA LEU A 123 -5.73 -3.86 -7.14
C LEU A 123 -6.90 -4.05 -6.18
N CYS A 124 -6.62 -4.28 -4.90
CA CYS A 124 -7.64 -4.42 -3.88
C CYS A 124 -8.51 -3.15 -3.78
N LEU A 125 -7.88 -1.97 -3.82
CA LEU A 125 -8.59 -0.69 -3.86
C LEU A 125 -9.43 -0.54 -5.14
N LYS A 126 -8.89 -0.93 -6.29
CA LYS A 126 -9.64 -0.88 -7.56
C LYS A 126 -10.89 -1.76 -7.49
N ILE A 127 -10.76 -2.98 -6.99
CA ILE A 127 -11.89 -3.90 -6.85
C ILE A 127 -12.95 -3.27 -5.95
N TYR A 128 -12.55 -2.74 -4.80
CA TYR A 128 -13.48 -2.07 -3.89
C TYR A 128 -14.25 -0.95 -4.59
N HIS A 129 -13.55 -0.04 -5.28
CA HIS A 129 -14.18 1.11 -5.92
C HIS A 129 -15.03 0.73 -7.13
N MET A 130 -14.72 -0.36 -7.81
CA MET A 130 -15.52 -0.85 -8.94
C MET A 130 -16.83 -1.53 -8.51
N GLU A 131 -16.92 -1.99 -7.28
CA GLU A 131 -18.09 -2.65 -6.71
C GLU A 131 -19.05 -1.68 -6.02
N GLN A 132 -18.73 -0.39 -5.95
CA GLN A 132 -19.55 0.64 -5.31
C GLN A 132 -20.63 1.23 -6.23
#